data_f53ab56853fe910ab297819e181338b5
#
_entry.id   f53ab56853fe910ab297819e181338b5
#
_cell.length_a   1.000
_cell.length_b   1.000
_cell.length_c   1.000
_cell.angle_alpha   90.00
_cell.angle_beta   90.00
_cell.angle_gamma   90.00
#
_symmetry.space_group_name_H-M   'P 1'
#
loop_
_entity.id
_entity.type
_entity.pdbx_description
1 polymer ?
#
loop_
_entity_poly.entity_id
_entity_poly.type
_entity_poly.pdbx_seq_one_letter_code
_entity_poly.pdbx_strand_id
1 'polypeptide(L)'
;MIDMKAFQELALSFPHTEQVPHHERLGFKVISRRMFTTYLERNNTANIFLTPTEQQLFCEIDKVNIYPVPNKWGEKGATTFELDTIEKAVVTEALLSAYNHVIKPKTKTTK
;
A
#
# COMPACT_ATOMS: atom_id res chain seq x y z
N MET A 1 -12.79 11.63 1.83
CA MET A 1 -12.80 10.42 1.00
C MET A 1 -11.73 10.48 -0.08
N ILE A 2 -11.05 9.38 -0.31
CA ILE A 2 -10.02 9.28 -1.36
C ILE A 2 -10.63 8.44 -2.48
N ASP A 3 -10.90 9.05 -3.63
CA ASP A 3 -11.42 8.30 -4.77
C ASP A 3 -10.26 7.74 -5.61
N MET A 4 -10.61 7.05 -6.70
CA MET A 4 -9.62 6.40 -7.55
C MET A 4 -8.58 7.39 -8.07
N LYS A 5 -9.02 8.54 -8.56
CA LYS A 5 -8.10 9.53 -9.12
C LYS A 5 -7.14 10.05 -8.06
N ALA A 6 -7.67 10.36 -6.88
CA ALA A 6 -6.85 10.85 -5.78
C ALA A 6 -5.82 9.80 -5.35
N PHE A 7 -6.24 8.53 -5.30
CA PHE A 7 -5.32 7.45 -4.94
C PHE A 7 -4.24 7.27 -6.00
N GLN A 8 -4.62 7.33 -7.27
CA GLN A 8 -3.65 7.23 -8.36
C GLN A 8 -2.60 8.34 -8.26
N GLU A 9 -3.05 9.57 -7.99
CA GLU A 9 -2.13 10.69 -7.85
C GLU A 9 -1.17 10.50 -6.69
N LEU A 10 -1.66 10.00 -5.56
CA LEU A 10 -0.81 9.72 -4.42
C LEU A 10 0.23 8.64 -4.74
N ALA A 11 -0.22 7.53 -5.30
CA ALA A 11 0.67 6.40 -5.56
C ALA A 11 1.73 6.77 -6.61
N LEU A 12 1.34 7.55 -7.60
CA LEU A 12 2.26 7.92 -8.69
C LEU A 12 3.09 9.16 -8.38
N SER A 13 2.89 9.78 -7.21
CA SER A 13 3.70 10.93 -6.80
C SER A 13 5.11 10.53 -6.38
N PHE A 14 5.33 9.27 -6.06
CA PHE A 14 6.67 8.79 -5.69
C PHE A 14 7.51 8.58 -6.93
N PRO A 15 8.83 8.85 -6.86
CA PRO A 15 9.70 8.73 -8.04
C PRO A 15 9.74 7.31 -8.61
N HIS A 16 9.81 7.23 -9.93
CA HIS A 16 10.00 5.97 -10.67
C HIS A 16 8.89 4.95 -10.42
N THR A 17 7.65 5.42 -10.30
CA THR A 17 6.51 4.54 -10.13
C THR A 17 5.68 4.48 -11.40
N GLU A 18 4.96 3.37 -11.56
CA GLU A 18 4.06 3.20 -12.70
C GLU A 18 2.86 2.38 -12.28
N GLN A 19 1.75 2.59 -12.99
CA GLN A 19 0.53 1.84 -12.79
C GLN A 19 0.51 0.67 -13.77
N VAL A 20 0.16 -0.51 -13.28
CA VAL A 20 0.07 -1.72 -14.12
C VAL A 20 -1.23 -2.44 -13.79
N PRO A 21 -1.79 -3.18 -14.77
CA PRO A 21 -2.96 -4.00 -14.45
C PRO A 21 -2.56 -5.16 -13.54
N HIS A 22 -3.46 -5.53 -12.64
CA HIS A 22 -3.21 -6.62 -11.70
C HIS A 22 -4.55 -7.30 -11.41
N HIS A 23 -4.94 -8.22 -12.31
CA HIS A 23 -6.24 -8.89 -12.24
C HIS A 23 -7.35 -7.84 -12.28
N GLU A 24 -8.27 -7.85 -11.33
CA GLU A 24 -9.35 -6.87 -11.26
C GLU A 24 -8.92 -5.57 -10.59
N ARG A 25 -7.63 -5.46 -10.21
CA ARG A 25 -7.09 -4.32 -9.48
C ARG A 25 -6.16 -3.49 -10.33
N LEU A 26 -5.89 -2.26 -9.88
CA LEU A 26 -4.80 -1.46 -10.41
C LEU A 26 -3.60 -1.67 -9.51
N GLY A 27 -2.48 -2.05 -10.10
CA GLY A 27 -1.25 -2.22 -9.34
C GLY A 27 -0.35 -1.00 -9.50
N PHE A 28 0.42 -0.69 -8.47
CA PHE A 28 1.38 0.41 -8.51
C PHE A 28 2.72 -0.13 -8.06
N LYS A 29 3.71 0.03 -8.90
CA LYS A 29 5.02 -0.56 -8.66
C LYS A 29 6.12 0.47 -8.88
N VAL A 30 7.27 0.21 -8.31
CA VAL A 30 8.48 0.94 -8.65
C VAL A 30 9.04 0.28 -9.90
N ILE A 31 9.39 1.09 -10.91
CA ILE A 31 9.88 0.57 -12.19
C ILE A 31 11.07 -0.36 -11.93
N SER A 32 11.00 -1.55 -12.52
CA SER A 32 12.01 -2.61 -12.37
C SER A 32 12.07 -3.23 -10.98
N ARG A 33 11.05 -2.96 -10.16
CA ARG A 33 10.94 -3.56 -8.83
C ARG A 33 9.53 -4.08 -8.63
N ARG A 34 9.18 -4.44 -7.39
CA ARG A 34 7.88 -5.03 -7.10
C ARG A 34 6.83 -3.96 -6.83
N MET A 35 5.57 -4.38 -6.81
CA MET A 35 4.47 -3.51 -6.44
C MET A 35 4.53 -3.18 -4.95
N PHE A 36 4.07 -1.97 -4.61
CA PHE A 36 3.96 -1.56 -3.21
C PHE A 36 2.52 -1.35 -2.78
N THR A 37 1.58 -1.27 -3.72
CA THR A 37 0.16 -1.17 -3.39
C THR A 37 -0.70 -1.57 -4.58
N THR A 38 -1.95 -1.95 -4.29
CA THR A 38 -2.96 -2.19 -5.32
C THR A 38 -4.25 -1.49 -4.90
N TYR A 39 -5.08 -1.14 -5.88
CA TYR A 39 -6.34 -0.44 -5.66
C TYR A 39 -7.47 -1.25 -6.26
N LEU A 40 -8.59 -1.39 -5.53
CA LEU A 40 -9.78 -2.07 -6.02
C LEU A 40 -10.91 -1.05 -6.14
N GLU A 41 -11.30 -0.75 -7.38
CA GLU A 41 -12.31 0.27 -7.64
C GLU A 41 -13.68 -0.14 -7.10
N ARG A 42 -14.02 -1.42 -7.21
CA ARG A 42 -15.34 -1.91 -6.85
C ARG A 42 -15.79 -1.48 -5.46
N ASN A 43 -14.90 -1.46 -4.49
CA ASN A 43 -15.25 -1.08 -3.13
C ASN A 43 -14.39 0.06 -2.58
N ASN A 44 -13.60 0.68 -3.44
CA ASN A 44 -12.75 1.83 -3.09
C ASN A 44 -11.83 1.51 -1.92
N THR A 45 -11.09 0.40 -2.04
CA THR A 45 -10.09 0.01 -1.04
C THR A 45 -8.73 -0.13 -1.67
N ALA A 46 -7.70 -0.02 -0.85
CA ALA A 46 -6.33 -0.27 -1.30
C ALA A 46 -5.69 -1.30 -0.39
N ASN A 47 -4.91 -2.19 -0.98
CA ASN A 47 -4.04 -3.08 -0.21
C ASN A 47 -2.65 -2.45 -0.29
N ILE A 48 -2.08 -2.14 0.85
CA ILE A 48 -0.76 -1.52 0.94
C ILE A 48 0.17 -2.54 1.59
N PHE A 49 1.31 -2.78 0.94
CA PHE A 49 2.19 -3.88 1.34
C PHE A 49 3.22 -3.39 2.36
N LEU A 50 2.83 -3.51 3.63
CA LEU A 50 3.64 -3.08 4.77
C LEU A 50 4.44 -4.26 5.33
N THR A 51 5.34 -3.97 6.27
CA THR A 51 5.90 -5.04 7.09
C THR A 51 4.87 -5.42 8.16
N PRO A 52 4.99 -6.61 8.76
CA PRO A 52 4.05 -6.98 9.84
C PRO A 52 4.05 -5.99 11.00
N THR A 53 5.21 -5.42 11.33
CA THR A 53 5.28 -4.41 12.40
C THR A 53 4.53 -3.13 12.01
N GLU A 54 4.73 -2.66 10.78
CA GLU A 54 4.02 -1.49 10.28
C GLU A 54 2.53 -1.75 10.21
N GLN A 55 2.14 -2.94 9.74
CA GLN A 55 0.74 -3.33 9.67
C GLN A 55 0.08 -3.20 11.05
N GLN A 56 0.74 -3.69 12.08
CA GLN A 56 0.20 -3.61 13.42
C GLN A 56 0.01 -2.16 13.85
N LEU A 57 1.00 -1.31 13.58
CA LEU A 57 0.93 0.09 13.96
C LEU A 57 -0.21 0.81 13.24
N PHE A 58 -0.35 0.61 11.93
CA PHE A 58 -1.42 1.26 11.19
C PHE A 58 -2.79 0.75 11.58
N CYS A 59 -2.94 -0.55 11.81
CA CYS A 59 -4.22 -1.09 12.24
C CYS A 59 -4.67 -0.54 13.60
N GLU A 60 -3.74 -0.13 14.45
CA GLU A 60 -4.07 0.48 15.74
C GLU A 60 -4.72 1.85 15.56
N ILE A 61 -4.46 2.53 14.46
CA ILE A 61 -5.05 3.85 14.20
C ILE A 61 -6.57 3.73 14.03
N ASP A 62 -7.03 2.71 13.31
CA ASP A 62 -8.46 2.52 13.05
C ASP A 62 -8.71 1.05 12.73
N LYS A 63 -9.07 0.29 13.76
CA LYS A 63 -9.20 -1.16 13.64
C LYS A 63 -10.36 -1.59 12.76
N VAL A 64 -11.30 -0.70 12.49
CA VAL A 64 -12.45 -1.00 11.65
C VAL A 64 -12.10 -0.83 10.18
N ASN A 65 -11.36 0.22 9.85
CA ASN A 65 -11.12 0.61 8.45
C ASN A 65 -9.72 0.31 7.96
N ILE A 66 -8.85 -0.22 8.81
CA ILE A 66 -7.50 -0.67 8.44
C ILE A 66 -7.32 -2.06 9.03
N TYR A 67 -7.13 -3.07 8.15
CA TYR A 67 -7.07 -4.44 8.63
C TYR A 67 -6.23 -5.32 7.70
N PRO A 68 -5.66 -6.40 8.24
CA PRO A 68 -4.84 -7.29 7.41
C PRO A 68 -5.67 -7.95 6.32
N VAL A 69 -5.06 -8.16 5.16
CA VAL A 69 -5.67 -8.99 4.12
C VAL A 69 -5.86 -10.40 4.71
N PRO A 70 -7.04 -11.02 4.52
CA PRO A 70 -7.36 -12.28 5.21
C PRO A 70 -6.76 -13.52 4.51
N ASN A 71 -5.45 -13.58 4.40
CA ASN A 71 -4.76 -14.75 3.83
C ASN A 71 -3.27 -14.61 4.13
N LYS A 72 -2.45 -15.43 3.47
CA LYS A 72 -1.01 -15.43 3.70
C LYS A 72 -0.35 -14.09 3.42
N TRP A 73 -0.90 -13.34 2.47
CA TRP A 73 -0.36 -12.02 2.17
C TRP A 73 -0.54 -11.07 3.34
N GLY A 74 -1.69 -11.19 4.04
CA GLY A 74 -1.92 -10.41 5.25
C GLY A 74 -0.91 -10.75 6.34
N GLU A 75 -0.55 -12.02 6.46
CA GLU A 75 0.43 -12.45 7.45
C GLU A 75 1.81 -11.84 7.17
N LYS A 76 2.08 -11.52 5.90
CA LYS A 76 3.35 -10.91 5.50
C LYS A 76 3.31 -9.40 5.56
N GLY A 77 2.17 -8.81 5.89
CA GLY A 77 2.04 -7.38 6.05
C GLY A 77 1.09 -6.68 5.10
N ALA A 78 0.50 -7.40 4.13
CA ALA A 78 -0.47 -6.77 3.24
C ALA A 78 -1.68 -6.31 4.05
N THR A 79 -2.06 -5.04 3.91
CA THR A 79 -3.05 -4.41 4.76
C THR A 79 -4.06 -3.65 3.90
N THR A 80 -5.35 -3.84 4.20
CA THR A 80 -6.43 -3.18 3.48
C THR A 80 -6.81 -1.88 4.17
N PHE A 81 -6.94 -0.82 3.38
CA PHE A 81 -7.37 0.50 3.84
C PHE A 81 -8.68 0.85 3.16
N GLU A 82 -9.70 1.20 3.97
CA GLU A 82 -11.01 1.63 3.46
C GLU A 82 -10.92 3.11 3.12
N LEU A 83 -10.80 3.42 1.84
CA LEU A 83 -10.50 4.79 1.41
C LEU A 83 -11.65 5.77 1.56
N ASP A 84 -12.88 5.27 1.78
CA ASP A 84 -14.03 6.14 2.01
C ASP A 84 -13.94 6.86 3.35
N THR A 85 -13.21 6.29 4.31
CA THR A 85 -13.22 6.78 5.69
C THR A 85 -11.85 7.18 6.23
N ILE A 86 -10.78 6.60 5.69
CA ILE A 86 -9.44 6.86 6.21
C ILE A 86 -8.92 8.21 5.69
N GLU A 87 -8.32 8.99 6.58
CA GLU A 87 -7.76 10.28 6.20
C GLU A 87 -6.60 10.14 5.23
N LYS A 88 -6.51 11.10 4.33
CA LYS A 88 -5.47 11.12 3.31
C LYS A 88 -4.07 11.06 3.92
N ALA A 89 -3.86 11.75 5.04
CA ALA A 89 -2.55 11.75 5.69
C ALA A 89 -2.11 10.36 6.11
N VAL A 90 -3.05 9.55 6.62
CA VAL A 90 -2.74 8.19 7.04
C VAL A 90 -2.38 7.32 5.83
N VAL A 91 -3.15 7.43 4.75
CA VAL A 91 -2.89 6.67 3.53
C VAL A 91 -1.54 7.07 2.94
N THR A 92 -1.23 8.37 2.95
CA THR A 92 0.04 8.87 2.43
C THR A 92 1.21 8.29 3.21
N GLU A 93 1.11 8.26 4.53
CA GLU A 93 2.16 7.68 5.37
C GLU A 93 2.33 6.18 5.11
N ALA A 94 1.23 5.47 4.95
CA ALA A 94 1.28 4.04 4.66
C ALA A 94 1.92 3.77 3.30
N LEU A 95 1.55 4.56 2.29
CA LEU A 95 2.15 4.43 0.96
C LEU A 95 3.64 4.72 0.99
N LEU A 96 4.04 5.74 1.74
CA LEU A 96 5.45 6.08 1.89
C LEU A 96 6.23 4.94 2.54
N SER A 97 5.67 4.33 3.58
CA SER A 97 6.31 3.19 4.23
C SER A 97 6.49 2.04 3.25
N ALA A 98 5.44 1.72 2.50
CA ALA A 98 5.49 0.62 1.54
C ALA A 98 6.48 0.91 0.40
N TYR A 99 6.46 2.14 -0.10
CA TYR A 99 7.38 2.56 -1.16
C TYR A 99 8.83 2.46 -0.69
N ASN A 100 9.13 2.99 0.50
CA ASN A 100 10.48 2.95 1.04
C ASN A 100 10.97 1.51 1.22
N HIS A 101 10.07 0.62 1.56
CA HIS A 101 10.42 -0.78 1.75
C HIS A 101 10.84 -1.44 0.42
N VAL A 102 10.21 -1.03 -0.68
CA VAL A 102 10.54 -1.57 -2.00
C VAL A 102 11.85 -1.03 -2.53
N ILE A 103 12.11 0.26 -2.33
CA ILE A 103 13.34 0.88 -2.88
C ILE A 103 14.56 0.67 -2.00
N LYS A 104 14.38 0.17 -0.79
CA LYS A 104 15.48 -0.05 0.12
C LYS A 104 16.47 -1.02 -0.49
N PRO A 105 17.77 -0.68 -0.53
CA PRO A 105 18.76 -1.59 -1.10
C PRO A 105 18.78 -2.89 -0.32
N LYS A 106 18.99 -4.01 -1.02
CA LYS A 106 19.22 -5.29 -0.35
C LYS A 106 20.58 -5.21 0.31
N THR A 107 20.59 -5.31 1.60
CA THR A 107 21.84 -5.35 2.30
C THR A 107 22.51 -6.65 2.08
N LYS A 108 23.37 -6.66 1.98
CA LYS A 108 24.02 -7.51 2.07
C LYS A 108 24.80 -7.65 3.09
N THR A 109 24.41 -7.41 3.26
CA THR A 109 24.85 -7.32 4.03
C THR A 109 25.63 -7.44 4.37
N THR A 110 26.00 -7.32 4.52
CA THR A 110 26.64 -7.27 4.83
C THR A 110 27.15 -7.39 5.18
N LYS A 111 27.46 -7.38 5.40
CA LYS A 111 28.00 -7.22 5.57
C LYS A 111 28.25 -7.48 5.65
#